data_03e4f584463ec872f26fa72a6b0ec0d1
#
_entry.id   03e4f584463ec872f26fa72a6b0ec0d1
#
_cell.length_a   1.000
_cell.length_b   1.000
_cell.length_c   1.000
_cell.angle_alpha   90.00
_cell.angle_beta   90.00
_cell.angle_gamma   90.00
#
_symmetry.space_group_name_H-M   'P 1'
#
loop_
_entity.id
_entity.type
_entity.pdbx_description
1 polymer ?
#
loop_
_entity_poly.entity_id
_entity_poly.type
_entity_poly.pdbx_seq_one_letter_code
_entity_poly.pdbx_strand_id
1 'polypeptide(L)'
;STLHYIVREPKIKQKNPPLLILLHGYGSNEEDLFSFASELPDELLIVSARAPYDMHFGGYAWYAITLDANNEKFSDLEEARKSLTLISDFIEEIKTIYTPNKTFLLGFSQGAILSYALSLNHPNKVDHVIALSGYINEDLIPNNVSNLEIATDYYISHGTVDQVLPVEWARKAPKLLAEYNLKNVYSEYPVGHGVAPQNFFSFKQW
;
A
#
# COMPACT_ATOMS: atom_id res chain seq x y z
N SER A 1 3.79 -19.39 6.32
CA SER A 1 3.79 -18.09 5.64
C SER A 1 4.43 -17.01 6.51
N THR A 2 5.10 -16.06 5.87
CA THR A 2 5.73 -14.88 6.52
C THR A 2 4.69 -14.01 7.22
N LEU A 3 3.50 -13.84 6.61
CA LEU A 3 2.37 -13.10 7.16
C LEU A 3 1.10 -13.94 7.06
N HIS A 4 0.18 -13.71 7.99
CA HIS A 4 -1.18 -14.24 7.85
C HIS A 4 -1.89 -13.49 6.70
N TYR A 5 -2.65 -14.20 5.88
CA TYR A 5 -3.36 -13.61 4.75
C TYR A 5 -4.61 -14.40 4.38
N ILE A 6 -5.51 -13.73 3.65
CA ILE A 6 -6.67 -14.34 3.03
C ILE A 6 -6.61 -14.13 1.52
N VAL A 7 -7.24 -15.02 0.76
CA VAL A 7 -7.12 -15.08 -0.71
C VAL A 7 -8.50 -15.14 -1.36
N ARG A 8 -8.66 -14.39 -2.44
CA ARG A 8 -9.68 -14.65 -3.45
C ARG A 8 -8.99 -15.13 -4.71
N GLU A 9 -9.19 -16.40 -5.04
CA GLU A 9 -8.72 -16.98 -6.30
C GLU A 9 -9.37 -16.26 -7.51
N PRO A 10 -8.69 -16.19 -8.66
CA PRO A 10 -9.30 -15.66 -9.87
C PRO A 10 -10.58 -16.44 -10.22
N LYS A 11 -11.65 -15.72 -10.52
CA LYS A 11 -12.89 -16.36 -11.00
C LYS A 11 -12.76 -16.85 -12.45
N ILE A 12 -11.88 -16.18 -13.21
CA ILE A 12 -11.49 -16.60 -14.56
C ILE A 12 -10.16 -17.33 -14.47
N LYS A 13 -10.18 -18.64 -14.71
CA LYS A 13 -8.97 -19.47 -14.64
C LYS A 13 -7.95 -19.06 -15.69
N GLN A 14 -6.73 -18.82 -15.26
CA GLN A 14 -5.57 -18.54 -16.12
C GLN A 14 -4.28 -19.03 -15.46
N LYS A 15 -3.27 -19.32 -16.29
CA LYS A 15 -2.02 -19.92 -15.81
C LYS A 15 -1.22 -18.98 -14.90
N ASN A 16 -1.17 -17.70 -15.27
CA ASN A 16 -0.37 -16.69 -14.57
C ASN A 16 -1.27 -15.48 -14.28
N PRO A 17 -2.13 -15.52 -13.25
CA PRO A 17 -3.08 -14.44 -12.99
C PRO A 17 -2.36 -13.17 -12.53
N PRO A 18 -2.88 -11.98 -12.85
CA PRO A 18 -2.40 -10.76 -12.21
C PRO A 18 -2.71 -10.80 -10.73
N LEU A 19 -1.72 -10.42 -9.92
CA LEU A 19 -1.78 -10.44 -8.46
C LEU A 19 -2.04 -9.05 -7.92
N LEU A 20 -3.02 -8.92 -7.04
CA LEU A 20 -3.27 -7.73 -6.24
C LEU A 20 -3.04 -8.06 -4.76
N ILE A 21 -2.05 -7.40 -4.15
CA ILE A 21 -1.78 -7.50 -2.70
C ILE A 21 -2.37 -6.28 -2.02
N LEU A 22 -3.11 -6.51 -0.92
CA LEU A 22 -3.75 -5.48 -0.12
C LEU A 22 -3.05 -5.33 1.24
N LEU A 23 -2.70 -4.08 1.60
CA LEU A 23 -2.11 -3.71 2.88
C LEU A 23 -3.04 -2.74 3.60
N HIS A 24 -3.65 -3.19 4.70
CA HIS A 24 -4.60 -2.39 5.48
C HIS A 24 -3.95 -1.26 6.28
N GLY A 25 -4.75 -0.38 6.84
CA GLY A 25 -4.32 0.72 7.70
C GLY A 25 -4.07 0.32 9.16
N TYR A 26 -3.56 1.28 9.93
CA TYR A 26 -3.29 1.14 11.35
C TYR A 26 -4.56 0.77 12.14
N GLY A 27 -4.48 -0.28 12.95
CA GLY A 27 -5.60 -0.75 13.77
C GLY A 27 -6.67 -1.53 13.01
N SER A 28 -6.46 -1.81 11.74
CA SER A 28 -7.36 -2.59 10.90
C SER A 28 -6.89 -4.05 10.78
N ASN A 29 -7.37 -4.77 9.77
CA ASN A 29 -7.03 -6.16 9.54
C ASN A 29 -7.17 -6.55 8.06
N GLU A 30 -6.87 -7.80 7.74
CA GLU A 30 -6.91 -8.35 6.37
C GLU A 30 -8.29 -8.37 5.72
N GLU A 31 -9.36 -8.27 6.52
CA GLU A 31 -10.74 -8.30 5.99
C GLU A 31 -11.23 -6.96 5.47
N ASP A 32 -10.62 -5.86 5.90
CA ASP A 32 -11.07 -4.50 5.60
C ASP A 32 -11.05 -4.21 4.09
N LEU A 33 -9.89 -4.08 3.48
CA LEU A 33 -9.78 -3.84 2.03
C LEU A 33 -10.28 -5.04 1.21
N PHE A 34 -10.23 -6.23 1.77
CA PHE A 34 -10.76 -7.44 1.14
C PHE A 34 -12.26 -7.37 0.87
N SER A 35 -13.00 -6.52 1.57
CA SER A 35 -14.40 -6.24 1.28
C SER A 35 -14.63 -5.70 -0.14
N PHE A 36 -13.63 -5.09 -0.77
CA PHE A 36 -13.69 -4.66 -2.17
C PHE A 36 -13.55 -5.81 -3.18
N ALA A 37 -13.10 -6.98 -2.75
CA ALA A 37 -12.73 -8.08 -3.65
C ALA A 37 -13.86 -8.51 -4.59
N SER A 38 -15.12 -8.49 -4.12
CA SER A 38 -16.28 -8.85 -4.93
C SER A 38 -16.56 -7.89 -6.09
N GLU A 39 -16.08 -6.65 -5.99
CA GLU A 39 -16.30 -5.59 -6.99
C GLU A 39 -15.07 -5.35 -7.87
N LEU A 40 -13.96 -6.02 -7.57
CA LEU A 40 -12.72 -5.96 -8.36
C LEU A 40 -12.75 -6.98 -9.52
N PRO A 41 -11.93 -6.76 -10.57
CA PRO A 41 -11.91 -7.64 -11.74
C PRO A 41 -11.78 -9.13 -11.41
N ASP A 42 -12.51 -9.96 -12.16
CA ASP A 42 -12.60 -11.40 -11.94
C ASP A 42 -11.29 -12.15 -12.28
N GLU A 43 -10.42 -11.53 -13.06
CA GLU A 43 -9.12 -12.07 -13.46
C GLU A 43 -8.09 -12.01 -12.31
N LEU A 44 -8.30 -11.12 -11.34
CA LEU A 44 -7.32 -10.90 -10.27
C LEU A 44 -7.26 -12.05 -9.27
N LEU A 45 -6.06 -12.46 -8.96
CA LEU A 45 -5.74 -13.12 -7.70
C LEU A 45 -5.59 -12.03 -6.64
N ILE A 46 -6.42 -12.04 -5.61
CA ILE A 46 -6.38 -11.02 -4.54
C ILE A 46 -5.88 -11.65 -3.26
N VAL A 47 -4.83 -11.07 -2.70
CA VAL A 47 -4.18 -11.52 -1.46
C VAL A 47 -4.17 -10.36 -0.48
N SER A 48 -4.87 -10.50 0.64
CA SER A 48 -4.92 -9.48 1.69
C SER A 48 -4.12 -9.92 2.91
N ALA A 49 -3.06 -9.18 3.23
CA ALA A 49 -2.15 -9.48 4.30
C ALA A 49 -2.57 -8.82 5.62
N ARG A 50 -2.34 -9.54 6.73
CA ARG A 50 -2.47 -8.99 8.08
C ARG A 50 -1.13 -8.44 8.54
N ALA A 51 -1.13 -7.23 9.10
CA ALA A 51 0.04 -6.63 9.71
C ALA A 51 0.52 -7.45 10.93
N PRO A 52 1.83 -7.41 11.26
CA PRO A 52 2.42 -8.33 12.25
C PRO A 52 2.15 -7.98 13.71
N TYR A 53 1.84 -6.71 14.03
CA TYR A 53 1.70 -6.28 15.42
C TYR A 53 0.24 -6.26 15.86
N ASP A 54 -0.11 -7.15 16.78
CA ASP A 54 -1.45 -7.25 17.38
C ASP A 54 -1.68 -6.04 18.29
N MET A 55 -2.72 -5.27 18.02
CA MET A 55 -3.18 -4.15 18.86
C MET A 55 -4.30 -4.54 19.80
N HIS A 56 -4.67 -5.83 19.85
CA HIS A 56 -5.85 -6.37 20.50
C HIS A 56 -7.16 -5.96 19.81
N PHE A 57 -8.29 -6.49 20.26
CA PHE A 57 -9.63 -6.19 19.71
C PHE A 57 -9.79 -6.42 18.20
N GLY A 58 -8.99 -7.32 17.61
CA GLY A 58 -9.05 -7.64 16.17
C GLY A 58 -8.34 -6.65 15.27
N GLY A 59 -7.59 -5.70 15.81
CA GLY A 59 -6.80 -4.71 15.07
C GLY A 59 -5.31 -5.03 15.06
N TYR A 60 -4.65 -4.67 13.96
CA TYR A 60 -3.23 -4.91 13.72
C TYR A 60 -2.56 -3.65 13.16
N ALA A 61 -1.25 -3.54 13.36
CA ALA A 61 -0.45 -2.44 12.84
C ALA A 61 0.82 -2.94 12.18
N TRP A 62 1.28 -2.19 11.18
CA TRP A 62 2.58 -2.44 10.55
C TRP A 62 3.73 -1.90 11.40
N TYR A 63 3.48 -0.83 12.14
CA TYR A 63 4.39 -0.25 13.12
C TYR A 63 3.62 0.62 14.12
N ALA A 64 4.19 0.83 15.30
CA ALA A 64 3.58 1.66 16.33
C ALA A 64 3.64 3.15 15.94
N ILE A 65 2.59 3.86 16.34
CA ILE A 65 2.51 5.32 16.29
C ILE A 65 2.35 5.79 17.73
N THR A 66 3.30 6.61 18.22
CA THR A 66 3.28 7.16 19.55
C THR A 66 3.04 8.67 19.52
N LEU A 67 2.49 9.20 20.63
CA LEU A 67 2.32 10.64 20.83
C LEU A 67 3.31 11.09 21.89
N ASP A 68 3.98 12.22 21.67
CA ASP A 68 4.77 12.86 22.70
C ASP A 68 3.91 13.75 23.63
N ALA A 69 4.57 14.45 24.57
CA ALA A 69 3.91 15.36 25.50
C ALA A 69 3.20 16.56 24.83
N ASN A 70 3.54 16.86 23.57
CA ASN A 70 2.96 17.92 22.74
C ASN A 70 1.93 17.39 21.74
N ASN A 71 1.52 16.11 21.86
CA ASN A 71 0.66 15.40 20.91
C ASN A 71 1.24 15.30 19.48
N GLU A 72 2.55 15.42 19.32
CA GLU A 72 3.21 15.12 18.06
C GLU A 72 3.28 13.61 17.84
N LYS A 73 2.97 13.18 16.63
CA LYS A 73 2.96 11.75 16.26
C LYS A 73 4.35 11.32 15.82
N PHE A 74 4.84 10.25 16.44
CA PHE A 74 6.09 9.60 16.05
C PHE A 74 5.82 8.19 15.55
N SER A 75 6.34 7.87 14.37
CA SER A 75 6.33 6.52 13.82
C SER A 75 7.52 5.73 14.35
N ASP A 76 7.29 4.47 14.73
CA ASP A 76 8.37 3.55 15.05
C ASP A 76 9.05 3.08 13.75
N LEU A 77 10.16 3.71 13.40
CA LEU A 77 10.87 3.43 12.15
C LEU A 77 11.55 2.06 12.16
N GLU A 78 11.94 1.53 13.31
CA GLU A 78 12.51 0.18 13.40
C GLU A 78 11.46 -0.88 13.11
N GLU A 79 10.28 -0.76 13.71
CA GLU A 79 9.14 -1.64 13.40
C GLU A 79 8.72 -1.51 11.93
N ALA A 80 8.69 -0.28 11.40
CA ALA A 80 8.37 -0.05 9.99
C ALA A 80 9.35 -0.77 9.05
N ARG A 81 10.65 -0.71 9.33
CA ARG A 81 11.68 -1.42 8.55
C ARG A 81 11.55 -2.94 8.65
N LYS A 82 11.23 -3.47 9.83
CA LYS A 82 10.93 -4.90 10.01
C LYS A 82 9.71 -5.31 9.18
N SER A 83 8.65 -4.53 9.20
CA SER A 83 7.46 -4.78 8.38
C SER A 83 7.74 -4.71 6.88
N LEU A 84 8.58 -3.78 6.43
CA LEU A 84 9.03 -3.74 5.03
C LEU A 84 9.73 -5.03 4.61
N THR A 85 10.60 -5.57 5.45
CA THR A 85 11.25 -6.85 5.20
C THR A 85 10.24 -7.99 5.13
N LEU A 86 9.29 -8.04 6.07
CA LEU A 86 8.23 -9.06 6.08
C LEU A 86 7.35 -8.97 4.83
N ILE A 87 6.97 -7.77 4.40
CA ILE A 87 6.17 -7.55 3.18
C ILE A 87 6.97 -8.00 1.95
N SER A 88 8.24 -7.62 1.88
CA SER A 88 9.14 -8.02 0.79
C SER A 88 9.24 -9.54 0.65
N ASP A 89 9.48 -10.25 1.75
CA ASP A 89 9.56 -11.70 1.78
C ASP A 89 8.20 -12.34 1.46
N PHE A 90 7.13 -11.78 1.97
CA PHE A 90 5.76 -12.21 1.69
C PHE A 90 5.41 -12.12 0.18
N ILE A 91 5.77 -11.04 -0.47
CA ILE A 91 5.56 -10.87 -1.92
C ILE A 91 6.28 -11.97 -2.70
N GLU A 92 7.52 -12.29 -2.36
CA GLU A 92 8.28 -13.37 -3.01
C GLU A 92 7.64 -14.74 -2.77
N GLU A 93 7.18 -15.00 -1.54
CA GLU A 93 6.46 -16.22 -1.20
C GLU A 93 5.21 -16.41 -2.06
N ILE A 94 4.37 -15.37 -2.16
CA ILE A 94 3.15 -15.40 -2.96
C ILE A 94 3.47 -15.56 -4.47
N LYS A 95 4.47 -14.85 -4.97
CA LYS A 95 4.92 -15.00 -6.36
C LYS A 95 5.42 -16.41 -6.67
N THR A 96 6.07 -17.05 -5.74
CA THR A 96 6.55 -18.43 -5.89
C THR A 96 5.38 -19.43 -5.97
N ILE A 97 4.33 -19.21 -5.18
CA ILE A 97 3.15 -20.09 -5.16
C ILE A 97 2.31 -19.93 -6.43
N TYR A 98 2.07 -18.70 -6.85
CA TYR A 98 1.06 -18.38 -7.88
C TYR A 98 1.64 -17.95 -9.23
N THR A 99 2.91 -17.65 -9.30
CA THR A 99 3.62 -17.24 -10.55
C THR A 99 2.87 -16.19 -11.36
N PRO A 100 2.54 -15.01 -10.78
CA PRO A 100 1.74 -14.01 -11.45
C PRO A 100 2.47 -13.36 -12.62
N ASN A 101 1.72 -12.87 -13.63
CA ASN A 101 2.28 -12.14 -14.75
C ASN A 101 2.54 -10.66 -14.43
N LYS A 102 1.76 -10.08 -13.50
CA LYS A 102 1.90 -8.72 -12.97
C LYS A 102 1.58 -8.70 -11.49
N THR A 103 2.18 -7.76 -10.77
CA THR A 103 1.95 -7.57 -9.34
C THR A 103 1.55 -6.13 -9.04
N PHE A 104 0.35 -5.97 -8.50
CA PHE A 104 -0.20 -4.72 -7.97
C PHE A 104 -0.11 -4.74 -6.46
N LEU A 105 0.26 -3.61 -5.87
CA LEU A 105 0.27 -3.41 -4.43
C LEU A 105 -0.66 -2.24 -4.08
N LEU A 106 -1.75 -2.51 -3.37
CA LEU A 106 -2.69 -1.50 -2.91
C LEU A 106 -2.57 -1.36 -1.40
N GLY A 107 -2.27 -0.16 -0.93
CA GLY A 107 -2.22 0.18 0.48
C GLY A 107 -3.16 1.31 0.84
N PHE A 108 -3.74 1.23 2.03
CA PHE A 108 -4.53 2.29 2.64
C PHE A 108 -3.82 2.80 3.90
N SER A 109 -3.69 4.14 4.03
CA SER A 109 -3.12 4.79 5.20
C SER A 109 -1.71 4.28 5.52
N GLN A 110 -1.46 3.65 6.66
CA GLN A 110 -0.17 3.05 7.00
C GLN A 110 0.29 2.03 5.95
N GLY A 111 -0.64 1.25 5.39
CA GLY A 111 -0.36 0.35 4.28
C GLY A 111 0.10 1.07 3.01
N ALA A 112 -0.42 2.27 2.72
CA ALA A 112 0.04 3.10 1.61
C ALA A 112 1.46 3.65 1.84
N ILE A 113 1.76 4.09 3.05
CA ILE A 113 3.11 4.56 3.43
C ILE A 113 4.13 3.45 3.18
N LEU A 114 3.83 2.22 3.60
CA LEU A 114 4.71 1.08 3.37
C LEU A 114 4.74 0.63 1.91
N SER A 115 3.68 0.82 1.14
CA SER A 115 3.66 0.51 -0.29
C SER A 115 4.62 1.40 -1.09
N TYR A 116 4.67 2.69 -0.78
CA TYR A 116 5.70 3.58 -1.33
C TYR A 116 7.10 3.11 -0.94
N ALA A 117 7.33 2.91 0.34
CA ALA A 117 8.65 2.52 0.84
C ALA A 117 9.11 1.18 0.26
N LEU A 118 8.24 0.19 0.14
CA LEU A 118 8.55 -1.10 -0.45
C LEU A 118 9.00 -0.95 -1.91
N SER A 119 8.21 -0.26 -2.73
CA SER A 119 8.48 -0.11 -4.16
C SER A 119 9.76 0.67 -4.44
N LEU A 120 10.11 1.64 -3.59
CA LEU A 120 11.31 2.46 -3.73
C LEU A 120 12.57 1.79 -3.14
N ASN A 121 12.42 0.92 -2.14
CA ASN A 121 13.54 0.13 -1.58
C ASN A 121 13.83 -1.15 -2.37
N HIS A 122 12.81 -1.71 -3.02
CA HIS A 122 12.90 -2.96 -3.78
C HIS A 122 12.42 -2.75 -5.22
N PRO A 123 13.25 -2.11 -6.08
CA PRO A 123 12.91 -1.84 -7.47
C PRO A 123 12.41 -3.09 -8.21
N ASN A 124 11.36 -2.93 -8.98
CA ASN A 124 10.78 -3.99 -9.83
C ASN A 124 10.19 -5.19 -9.07
N LYS A 125 10.04 -5.12 -7.76
CA LYS A 125 9.34 -6.15 -6.99
C LYS A 125 7.83 -6.11 -7.24
N VAL A 126 7.28 -4.93 -7.44
CA VAL A 126 5.89 -4.67 -7.84
C VAL A 126 5.84 -3.81 -9.09
N ASP A 127 4.86 -4.05 -9.96
CA ASP A 127 4.70 -3.32 -11.21
C ASP A 127 3.88 -2.05 -11.04
N HIS A 128 2.89 -2.10 -10.17
CA HIS A 128 1.93 -1.01 -9.95
C HIS A 128 1.65 -0.83 -8.46
N VAL A 129 1.62 0.42 -8.01
CA VAL A 129 1.25 0.79 -6.64
C VAL A 129 0.00 1.67 -6.66
N ILE A 130 -0.99 1.29 -5.83
CA ILE A 130 -2.18 2.09 -5.55
C ILE A 130 -2.08 2.56 -4.11
N ALA A 131 -1.76 3.83 -3.92
CA ALA A 131 -1.55 4.43 -2.60
C ALA A 131 -2.74 5.32 -2.22
N LEU A 132 -3.55 4.84 -1.29
CA LEU A 132 -4.77 5.49 -0.83
C LEU A 132 -4.56 6.09 0.56
N SER A 133 -4.79 7.39 0.71
CA SER A 133 -4.78 8.09 2.00
C SER A 133 -3.47 7.95 2.79
N GLY A 134 -2.33 8.00 2.10
CA GLY A 134 -1.00 7.90 2.69
C GLY A 134 -0.05 9.00 2.24
N TYR A 135 1.22 8.84 2.53
CA TYR A 135 2.29 9.77 2.12
C TYR A 135 3.62 9.03 1.99
N ILE A 136 4.60 9.65 1.34
CA ILE A 136 5.97 9.13 1.29
C ILE A 136 6.70 9.57 2.56
N ASN A 137 7.08 8.60 3.38
CA ASN A 137 7.96 8.83 4.51
C ASN A 137 9.42 8.73 4.04
N GLU A 138 10.09 9.87 3.93
CA GLU A 138 11.45 9.95 3.40
C GLU A 138 12.49 9.25 4.29
N ASP A 139 12.18 9.02 5.58
CA ASP A 139 13.04 8.24 6.48
C ASP A 139 13.00 6.72 6.18
N LEU A 140 12.04 6.28 5.38
CA LEU A 140 11.86 4.87 5.00
C LEU A 140 12.32 4.56 3.57
N ILE A 141 12.76 5.55 2.79
CA ILE A 141 13.19 5.35 1.41
C ILE A 141 14.72 5.49 1.29
N PRO A 142 15.35 4.87 0.26
CA PRO A 142 16.80 5.01 0.07
C PRO A 142 17.19 6.39 -0.42
N ASN A 143 18.39 6.85 -0.05
CA ASN A 143 18.91 8.16 -0.44
C ASN A 143 19.24 8.27 -1.93
N ASN A 144 19.33 7.14 -2.64
CA ASN A 144 19.77 7.06 -4.03
C ASN A 144 18.68 6.65 -5.02
N VAL A 145 17.41 6.93 -4.70
CA VAL A 145 16.26 6.54 -5.55
C VAL A 145 16.43 7.00 -6.99
N SER A 146 16.92 8.22 -7.20
CA SER A 146 17.12 8.77 -8.55
C SER A 146 18.13 8.00 -9.41
N ASN A 147 18.96 7.17 -8.80
CA ASN A 147 19.97 6.35 -9.48
C ASN A 147 19.49 4.91 -9.73
N LEU A 148 18.26 4.57 -9.30
CA LEU A 148 17.70 3.24 -9.46
C LEU A 148 16.83 3.19 -10.73
N GLU A 149 16.90 2.07 -11.43
CA GLU A 149 15.98 1.78 -12.54
C GLU A 149 14.70 1.17 -11.96
N ILE A 150 13.67 1.99 -11.81
CA ILE A 150 12.36 1.58 -11.29
C ILE A 150 11.33 1.73 -12.40
N ALA A 151 10.66 0.62 -12.76
CA ALA A 151 9.60 0.60 -13.76
C ALA A 151 8.20 0.70 -13.16
N THR A 152 8.07 0.76 -11.85
CA THR A 152 6.80 0.85 -11.13
C THR A 152 6.10 2.18 -11.43
N ASP A 153 4.79 2.13 -11.68
CA ASP A 153 3.94 3.31 -11.75
C ASP A 153 2.97 3.38 -10.56
N TYR A 154 2.38 4.56 -10.36
CA TYR A 154 1.65 4.88 -9.13
C TYR A 154 0.30 5.51 -9.43
N TYR A 155 -0.74 5.00 -8.79
CA TYR A 155 -2.01 5.68 -8.62
C TYR A 155 -2.08 6.19 -7.18
N ILE A 156 -2.35 7.48 -7.00
CA ILE A 156 -2.35 8.14 -5.69
C ILE A 156 -3.67 8.88 -5.50
N SER A 157 -4.29 8.72 -4.35
CA SER A 157 -5.47 9.51 -3.99
C SER A 157 -5.50 9.87 -2.51
N HIS A 158 -6.18 10.97 -2.19
CA HIS A 158 -6.31 11.48 -0.83
C HIS A 158 -7.58 12.28 -0.65
N GLY A 159 -8.12 12.27 0.57
CA GLY A 159 -9.24 13.10 0.96
C GLY A 159 -8.79 14.53 1.30
N THR A 160 -9.45 15.54 0.73
CA THR A 160 -9.09 16.95 0.97
C THR A 160 -9.36 17.42 2.39
N VAL A 161 -10.25 16.72 3.11
CA VAL A 161 -10.60 17.02 4.51
C VAL A 161 -10.17 15.90 5.45
N ASP A 162 -9.12 15.17 5.10
CA ASP A 162 -8.52 14.14 5.93
C ASP A 162 -7.93 14.77 7.20
N GLN A 163 -8.48 14.39 8.37
CA GLN A 163 -8.05 14.88 9.68
C GLN A 163 -7.00 13.98 10.34
N VAL A 164 -6.71 12.82 9.77
CA VAL A 164 -5.72 11.87 10.29
C VAL A 164 -4.36 12.14 9.65
N LEU A 165 -4.32 12.21 8.31
CA LEU A 165 -3.14 12.53 7.53
C LEU A 165 -3.42 13.76 6.64
N PRO A 166 -2.80 14.91 6.93
CA PRO A 166 -3.04 16.14 6.16
C PRO A 166 -2.82 15.95 4.66
N VAL A 167 -3.71 16.51 3.85
CA VAL A 167 -3.63 16.41 2.38
C VAL A 167 -2.33 17.00 1.82
N GLU A 168 -1.74 17.97 2.51
CA GLU A 168 -0.45 18.56 2.15
C GLU A 168 0.68 17.53 2.13
N TRP A 169 0.63 16.53 3.02
CA TRP A 169 1.61 15.44 3.04
C TRP A 169 1.47 14.54 1.79
N ALA A 170 0.23 14.26 1.40
CA ALA A 170 -0.04 13.48 0.20
C ALA A 170 0.41 14.19 -1.08
N ARG A 171 0.24 15.51 -1.14
CA ARG A 171 0.61 16.35 -2.29
C ARG A 171 2.12 16.36 -2.60
N LYS A 172 2.96 16.00 -1.64
CA LYS A 172 4.41 15.86 -1.85
C LYS A 172 4.77 14.63 -2.68
N ALA A 173 3.98 13.57 -2.61
CA ALA A 173 4.28 12.31 -3.27
C ALA A 173 4.36 12.42 -4.80
N PRO A 174 3.38 13.00 -5.54
CA PRO A 174 3.49 13.10 -6.99
C PRO A 174 4.69 13.93 -7.45
N LYS A 175 5.08 14.95 -6.68
CA LYS A 175 6.26 15.79 -6.97
C LYS A 175 7.55 14.99 -6.82
N LEU A 176 7.69 14.27 -5.70
CA LEU A 176 8.88 13.48 -5.41
C LEU A 176 9.03 12.32 -6.42
N LEU A 177 7.93 11.63 -6.76
CA LEU A 177 7.96 10.58 -7.78
C LEU A 177 8.33 11.12 -9.15
N ALA A 178 7.86 12.31 -9.52
CA ALA A 178 8.25 12.97 -10.77
C ALA A 178 9.75 13.32 -10.80
N GLU A 179 10.31 13.76 -9.67
CA GLU A 179 11.76 14.00 -9.54
C GLU A 179 12.58 12.71 -9.74
N TYR A 180 12.01 11.56 -9.39
CA TYR A 180 12.61 10.25 -9.62
C TYR A 180 12.28 9.67 -11.02
N ASN A 181 11.63 10.43 -11.89
CA ASN A 181 11.15 9.99 -13.21
C ASN A 181 10.17 8.81 -13.17
N LEU A 182 9.37 8.73 -12.11
CA LEU A 182 8.37 7.69 -11.94
C LEU A 182 6.98 8.19 -12.36
N LYS A 183 6.31 7.40 -13.21
CA LYS A 183 4.95 7.72 -13.66
C LYS A 183 3.98 7.66 -12.49
N ASN A 184 3.14 8.67 -12.39
CA ASN A 184 2.10 8.71 -11.37
C ASN A 184 0.87 9.47 -11.84
N VAL A 185 -0.27 9.11 -11.25
CA VAL A 185 -1.55 9.82 -11.36
C VAL A 185 -1.98 10.17 -9.95
N TYR A 186 -2.37 11.41 -9.73
CA TYR A 186 -2.79 11.93 -8.43
C TYR A 186 -4.19 12.52 -8.50
N SER A 187 -5.05 12.14 -7.56
CA SER A 187 -6.43 12.64 -7.45
C SER A 187 -6.79 12.96 -6.01
N GLU A 188 -7.61 13.99 -5.83
CA GLU A 188 -8.19 14.38 -4.54
C GLU A 188 -9.71 14.27 -4.58
N TYR A 189 -10.29 13.94 -3.43
CA TYR A 189 -11.73 13.79 -3.25
C TYR A 189 -12.19 14.54 -1.99
N PRO A 190 -13.39 15.13 -1.98
CA PRO A 190 -13.90 15.90 -0.84
C PRO A 190 -14.42 14.98 0.28
N VAL A 191 -13.53 14.14 0.80
CA VAL A 191 -13.79 13.18 1.87
C VAL A 191 -12.70 13.26 2.94
N GLY A 192 -12.95 12.65 4.10
CA GLY A 192 -11.97 12.50 5.15
C GLY A 192 -10.98 11.37 4.90
N HIS A 193 -10.59 10.68 5.97
CA HIS A 193 -9.66 9.55 5.92
C HIS A 193 -10.39 8.26 5.48
N GLY A 194 -10.62 8.14 4.18
CA GLY A 194 -11.37 7.03 3.59
C GLY A 194 -11.31 7.03 2.07
N VAL A 195 -12.02 6.09 1.48
CA VAL A 195 -12.09 5.91 0.03
C VAL A 195 -13.48 6.30 -0.46
N ALA A 196 -13.58 7.37 -1.25
CA ALA A 196 -14.83 7.79 -1.88
C ALA A 196 -15.27 6.78 -2.96
N PRO A 197 -16.57 6.62 -3.23
CA PRO A 197 -17.05 5.78 -4.33
C PRO A 197 -16.42 6.15 -5.69
N GLN A 198 -16.30 7.44 -5.99
CA GLN A 198 -15.65 7.92 -7.21
C GLN A 198 -14.18 7.52 -7.27
N ASN A 199 -13.48 7.55 -6.14
CA ASN A 199 -12.10 7.11 -6.02
C ASN A 199 -11.97 5.60 -6.30
N PHE A 200 -12.85 4.80 -5.73
CA PHE A 200 -12.91 3.36 -6.01
C PHE A 200 -13.06 3.08 -7.51
N PHE A 201 -14.00 3.73 -8.18
CA PHE A 201 -14.18 3.61 -9.63
C PHE A 201 -12.94 4.04 -10.40
N SER A 202 -12.28 5.12 -9.98
CA SER A 202 -11.08 5.63 -10.64
C SER A 202 -9.92 4.63 -10.58
N PHE A 203 -9.55 4.13 -9.41
CA PHE A 203 -8.43 3.19 -9.33
C PHE A 203 -8.76 1.80 -9.90
N LYS A 204 -10.04 1.39 -9.88
CA LYS A 204 -10.49 0.16 -10.53
C LYS A 204 -10.31 0.21 -12.05
N GLN A 205 -10.49 1.39 -12.66
CA GLN A 205 -10.29 1.61 -14.09
C GLN A 205 -8.81 1.72 -14.48
N TRP A 206 -7.97 2.23 -13.58
CA TRP A 206 -6.54 2.43 -13.81
C TRP A 206 -5.77 1.11 -13.91
#